data_00c23b830722de9125966ac0844283e5
#
_entry.id   00c23b830722de9125966ac0844283e5
#
_cell.length_a   1.000
_cell.length_b   1.000
_cell.length_c   1.000
_cell.angle_alpha   90.00
_cell.angle_beta   90.00
_cell.angle_gamma   90.00
#
_symmetry.space_group_name_H-M   'P 1'
#
loop_
_entity.id
_entity.type
_entity.pdbx_description
1 polymer ?
#
loop_
_entity_poly.entity_id
_entity_poly.type
_entity_poly.pdbx_seq_one_letter_code
_entity_poly.pdbx_strand_id
1 'polypeptide(L)'
;MAYFPMFIDIEKKKCLVAGGGTVALRKVRVLLDFGAQITVVAPQIDPQILQLTGNVCVKERTFEPEDLKECVLVVAATDDVTENHRIARMAQKKHIPVNAVDQQEDCSFIFPSYLKHRDLVGAFSSAGNSPVLTQYLNCLLYTSPSP
;
A
#
# COMPACT_ATOMS: atom_id res chain seq x y z
N MET A 1 -15.09 -12.04 -4.79
CA MET A 1 -14.35 -12.10 -3.53
C MET A 1 -15.03 -11.22 -2.49
N ALA A 2 -15.05 -11.68 -1.24
CA ALA A 2 -15.60 -10.92 -0.14
C ALA A 2 -14.48 -10.42 0.76
N TYR A 3 -14.34 -9.11 0.88
CA TYR A 3 -13.34 -8.49 1.74
C TYR A 3 -13.98 -7.99 3.03
N PHE A 4 -13.42 -8.41 4.15
CA PHE A 4 -13.86 -7.95 5.47
C PHE A 4 -13.18 -6.61 5.78
N PRO A 5 -13.96 -5.56 6.10
CA PRO A 5 -13.37 -4.27 6.45
C PRO A 5 -12.72 -4.34 7.83
N MET A 6 -11.45 -3.94 7.89
CA MET A 6 -10.67 -4.02 9.12
C MET A 6 -9.68 -2.86 9.16
N PHE A 7 -9.54 -2.22 10.31
CA PHE A 7 -8.52 -1.21 10.53
C PHE A 7 -7.32 -1.85 11.24
N ILE A 8 -6.13 -1.65 10.68
CA ILE A 8 -4.89 -2.16 11.28
C ILE A 8 -4.01 -1.00 11.68
N ASP A 9 -3.32 -1.15 12.80
CA ASP A 9 -2.35 -0.17 13.27
C ASP A 9 -1.00 -0.43 12.61
N ILE A 10 -0.55 0.52 11.80
CA ILE A 10 0.77 0.47 11.16
C ILE A 10 1.69 1.60 11.60
N GLU A 11 1.25 2.40 12.57
CA GLU A 11 2.05 3.52 13.06
C GLU A 11 3.39 3.03 13.60
N LYS A 12 4.48 3.59 13.08
CA LYS A 12 5.86 3.24 13.43
C LYS A 12 6.22 1.78 13.18
N LYS A 13 5.42 1.07 12.37
CA LYS A 13 5.69 -0.33 12.02
C LYS A 13 6.23 -0.43 10.61
N LYS A 14 7.05 -1.44 10.38
CA LYS A 14 7.73 -1.62 9.09
C LYS A 14 6.76 -2.09 8.02
N CYS A 15 6.68 -1.33 6.93
CA CYS A 15 5.98 -1.70 5.71
C CYS A 15 6.97 -1.72 4.56
N LEU A 16 6.90 -2.75 3.72
CA LEU A 16 7.76 -2.88 2.57
C LEU A 16 7.01 -2.52 1.29
N VAL A 17 7.64 -1.69 0.45
CA VAL A 17 7.16 -1.45 -0.90
C VAL A 17 8.27 -1.90 -1.86
N ALA A 18 8.01 -2.99 -2.59
CA ALA A 18 8.91 -3.46 -3.64
C ALA A 18 8.48 -2.83 -4.96
N GLY A 19 9.28 -1.92 -5.46
CA GLY A 19 8.99 -1.13 -6.65
C GLY A 19 9.41 0.32 -6.44
N GLY A 20 9.77 1.00 -7.51
CA GLY A 20 10.31 2.36 -7.42
C GLY A 20 9.68 3.35 -8.40
N GLY A 21 8.58 2.99 -9.05
CA GLY A 21 7.92 3.84 -10.03
C GLY A 21 6.75 4.65 -9.46
N THR A 22 5.90 5.14 -10.35
CA THR A 22 4.75 6.00 -10.00
C THR A 22 3.74 5.29 -9.10
N VAL A 23 3.47 4.01 -9.36
CA VAL A 23 2.52 3.24 -8.56
C VAL A 23 3.07 3.05 -7.14
N ALA A 24 4.35 2.68 -7.04
CA ALA A 24 5.02 2.55 -5.74
C ALA A 24 4.97 3.87 -4.96
N LEU A 25 5.24 4.99 -5.63
CA LEU A 25 5.18 6.32 -5.01
C LEU A 25 3.81 6.60 -4.39
N ARG A 26 2.74 6.28 -5.11
CA ARG A 26 1.37 6.48 -4.59
C ARG A 26 1.11 5.65 -3.35
N LYS A 27 1.55 4.38 -3.36
CA LYS A 27 1.38 3.48 -2.21
C LYS A 27 2.20 3.95 -1.00
N VAL A 28 3.42 4.41 -1.24
CA VAL A 28 4.26 4.98 -0.17
C VAL A 28 3.57 6.19 0.48
N ARG A 29 3.02 7.09 -0.33
CA ARG A 29 2.32 8.27 0.20
C ARG A 29 1.13 7.90 1.08
N VAL A 30 0.34 6.90 0.66
CA VAL A 30 -0.79 6.42 1.46
C VAL A 30 -0.30 5.88 2.81
N LEU A 31 0.71 5.03 2.79
CA LEU A 31 1.23 4.43 4.03
C LEU A 31 1.85 5.48 4.96
N LEU A 32 2.49 6.52 4.40
CA LEU A 32 3.02 7.63 5.19
C LEU A 32 1.92 8.40 5.92
N ASP A 33 0.74 8.54 5.31
CA ASP A 33 -0.40 9.20 5.94
C ASP A 33 -0.80 8.53 7.26
N PHE A 34 -0.50 7.25 7.40
CA PHE A 34 -0.83 6.46 8.59
C PHE A 34 0.38 6.18 9.48
N GLY A 35 1.47 6.88 9.26
CA GLY A 35 2.63 6.86 10.15
C GLY A 35 3.54 5.64 10.04
N ALA A 36 3.47 4.89 8.95
CA ALA A 36 4.30 3.70 8.76
C ALA A 36 5.78 4.06 8.61
N GLN A 37 6.65 3.14 8.99
CA GLN A 37 8.06 3.16 8.60
C GLN A 37 8.20 2.35 7.32
N ILE A 38 8.57 3.01 6.23
CA ILE A 38 8.54 2.40 4.91
C ILE A 38 9.94 2.09 4.42
N THR A 39 10.14 0.86 3.94
CA THR A 39 11.32 0.48 3.19
C THR A 39 10.93 0.30 1.74
N VAL A 40 11.54 1.04 0.84
CA VAL A 40 11.35 0.92 -0.61
C VAL A 40 12.56 0.16 -1.18
N VAL A 41 12.28 -0.89 -1.94
CA VAL A 41 13.33 -1.71 -2.56
C VAL A 41 13.06 -1.78 -4.06
N ALA A 42 13.96 -1.29 -4.87
CA ALA A 42 13.89 -1.38 -6.32
C ALA A 42 15.24 -1.02 -6.95
N PRO A 43 15.60 -1.60 -8.11
CA PRO A 43 16.85 -1.22 -8.78
C PRO A 43 16.83 0.20 -9.33
N GLN A 44 15.65 0.73 -9.65
CA GLN A 44 15.47 2.10 -10.11
C GLN A 44 14.40 2.78 -9.27
N ILE A 45 14.71 3.96 -8.76
CA ILE A 45 13.86 4.71 -7.84
C ILE A 45 13.48 6.05 -8.46
N ASP A 46 12.17 6.32 -8.54
CA ASP A 46 11.67 7.63 -8.97
C ASP A 46 12.23 8.72 -8.05
N PRO A 47 12.78 9.82 -8.60
CA PRO A 47 13.32 10.92 -7.78
C PRO A 47 12.30 11.47 -6.77
N GLN A 48 11.01 11.42 -7.06
CA GLN A 48 10.00 11.89 -6.13
C GLN A 48 9.94 11.03 -4.86
N ILE A 49 10.27 9.74 -4.95
CA ILE A 49 10.36 8.88 -3.77
C ILE A 49 11.53 9.32 -2.89
N LEU A 50 12.66 9.65 -3.51
CA LEU A 50 13.85 10.12 -2.79
C LEU A 50 13.63 11.46 -2.10
N GLN A 51 12.68 12.26 -2.59
CA GLN A 51 12.36 13.57 -2.03
C GLN A 51 11.32 13.52 -0.91
N LEU A 52 10.71 12.36 -0.65
CA LEU A 52 9.71 12.23 0.39
C LEU A 52 10.33 12.47 1.76
N THR A 53 9.63 13.26 2.58
CA THR A 53 9.99 13.46 3.98
C THR A 53 9.24 12.45 4.85
N GLY A 54 9.85 12.06 5.96
CA GLY A 54 9.26 11.10 6.88
C GLY A 54 10.09 9.82 6.94
N ASN A 55 9.47 8.75 7.42
CA ASN A 55 10.16 7.48 7.69
C ASN A 55 10.22 6.61 6.43
N VAL A 56 11.02 7.02 5.45
CA VAL A 56 11.24 6.26 4.22
C VAL A 56 12.73 5.92 4.10
N CYS A 57 13.02 4.63 4.03
CA CYS A 57 14.36 4.11 3.76
C CYS A 57 14.35 3.50 2.35
N VAL A 58 15.29 3.89 1.51
CA VAL A 58 15.36 3.42 0.11
C VAL A 58 16.58 2.53 -0.06
N LYS A 59 16.35 1.36 -0.67
CA LYS A 59 17.42 0.42 -1.04
C LYS A 59 17.39 0.22 -2.55
N GLU A 60 18.40 0.75 -3.23
CA GLU A 60 18.47 0.66 -4.70
C GLU A 60 19.06 -0.68 -5.12
N ARG A 61 18.27 -1.71 -5.02
CA ARG A 61 18.61 -3.08 -5.45
C ARG A 61 17.33 -3.86 -5.65
N THR A 62 17.42 -5.05 -6.22
CA THR A 62 16.27 -5.95 -6.34
C THR A 62 15.86 -6.47 -4.97
N PHE A 63 14.58 -6.88 -4.88
CA PHE A 63 14.02 -7.46 -3.66
C PHE A 63 14.78 -8.74 -3.26
N GLU A 64 15.00 -8.90 -1.96
CA GLU A 64 15.56 -10.10 -1.35
C GLU A 64 14.61 -10.62 -0.27
N PRO A 65 14.56 -11.94 -0.02
CA PRO A 65 13.66 -12.49 1.01
C PRO A 65 13.83 -11.88 2.40
N GLU A 66 15.04 -11.45 2.75
CA GLU A 66 15.34 -10.77 4.02
C GLU A 66 14.56 -9.47 4.19
N ASP A 67 14.14 -8.86 3.09
CA ASP A 67 13.38 -7.61 3.13
C ASP A 67 12.01 -7.77 3.79
N LEU A 68 11.50 -9.00 3.88
CA LEU A 68 10.22 -9.29 4.53
C LEU A 68 10.32 -9.34 6.05
N LYS A 69 11.52 -9.35 6.60
CA LYS A 69 11.71 -9.50 8.04
C LYS A 69 11.07 -8.37 8.82
N GLU A 70 10.24 -8.74 9.78
CA GLU A 70 9.55 -7.82 10.69
C GLU A 70 8.54 -6.89 9.99
N CYS A 71 8.18 -7.18 8.74
CA CYS A 71 7.15 -6.40 8.04
C CYS A 71 5.76 -6.77 8.53
N VAL A 72 4.92 -5.74 8.72
CA VAL A 72 3.50 -5.93 9.04
C VAL A 72 2.62 -5.83 7.80
N LEU A 73 3.16 -5.33 6.68
CA LEU A 73 2.43 -5.12 5.45
C LEU A 73 3.43 -5.02 4.28
N VAL A 74 3.06 -5.59 3.14
CA VAL A 74 3.92 -5.62 1.94
C VAL A 74 3.12 -5.18 0.72
N VAL A 75 3.74 -4.35 -0.10
CA VAL A 75 3.22 -3.96 -1.41
C VAL A 75 4.21 -4.42 -2.48
N ALA A 76 3.75 -5.25 -3.41
CA ALA A 76 4.52 -5.69 -4.56
C ALA A 76 4.09 -4.86 -5.77
N ALA A 77 4.91 -3.87 -6.13
CA ALA A 77 4.60 -2.90 -7.17
C ALA A 77 5.76 -2.72 -8.14
N THR A 78 6.48 -3.80 -8.43
CA THR A 78 7.51 -3.79 -9.46
C THR A 78 6.87 -3.81 -10.84
N ASP A 79 7.65 -3.55 -11.89
CA ASP A 79 7.19 -3.67 -13.28
C ASP A 79 7.25 -5.11 -13.82
N ASP A 80 7.66 -6.06 -13.00
CA ASP A 80 7.71 -7.47 -13.35
C ASP A 80 6.61 -8.25 -12.61
N VAL A 81 5.59 -8.69 -13.37
CA VAL A 81 4.44 -9.43 -12.84
C VAL A 81 4.88 -10.72 -12.13
N THR A 82 5.86 -11.44 -12.68
CA THR A 82 6.37 -12.67 -12.08
C THR A 82 7.02 -12.39 -10.72
N GLU A 83 7.79 -11.32 -10.62
CA GLU A 83 8.42 -10.92 -9.37
C GLU A 83 7.35 -10.52 -8.33
N ASN A 84 6.32 -9.78 -8.72
CA ASN A 84 5.24 -9.42 -7.83
C ASN A 84 4.52 -10.65 -7.28
N HIS A 85 4.27 -11.64 -8.14
CA HIS A 85 3.68 -12.91 -7.72
C HIS A 85 4.58 -13.63 -6.70
N ARG A 86 5.88 -13.68 -6.97
CA ARG A 86 6.86 -14.31 -6.07
C ARG A 86 6.87 -13.65 -4.70
N ILE A 87 6.93 -12.34 -4.67
CA ILE A 87 6.92 -11.57 -3.42
C ILE A 87 5.62 -11.82 -2.64
N ALA A 88 4.48 -11.80 -3.34
CA ALA A 88 3.18 -12.04 -2.72
C ALA A 88 3.12 -13.42 -2.07
N ARG A 89 3.57 -14.44 -2.78
CA ARG A 89 3.59 -15.82 -2.25
C ARG A 89 4.47 -15.94 -1.02
N MET A 90 5.64 -15.31 -1.04
CA MET A 90 6.54 -15.33 0.11
C MET A 90 5.95 -14.62 1.32
N ALA A 91 5.29 -13.48 1.10
CA ALA A 91 4.63 -12.74 2.16
C ALA A 91 3.48 -13.55 2.77
N GLN A 92 2.66 -14.20 1.93
CA GLN A 92 1.55 -15.04 2.38
C GLN A 92 2.02 -16.21 3.22
N LYS A 93 3.14 -16.84 2.86
CA LYS A 93 3.72 -17.94 3.66
C LYS A 93 4.12 -17.48 5.07
N LYS A 94 4.46 -16.20 5.21
CA LYS A 94 4.81 -15.60 6.50
C LYS A 94 3.62 -14.96 7.19
N HIS A 95 2.42 -15.12 6.63
CA HIS A 95 1.18 -14.50 7.13
C HIS A 95 1.27 -12.98 7.20
N ILE A 96 1.98 -12.36 6.25
CA ILE A 96 2.06 -10.91 6.14
C ILE A 96 1.04 -10.46 5.09
N PRO A 97 0.15 -9.51 5.42
CA PRO A 97 -0.76 -8.92 4.43
C PRO A 97 0.00 -8.35 3.24
N VAL A 98 -0.41 -8.70 2.03
CA VAL A 98 0.26 -8.28 0.80
C VAL A 98 -0.73 -7.78 -0.24
N ASN A 99 -0.34 -6.70 -0.92
CA ASN A 99 -1.04 -6.18 -2.09
C ASN A 99 -0.09 -6.26 -3.28
N ALA A 100 -0.45 -7.06 -4.27
CA ALA A 100 0.27 -7.14 -5.53
C ALA A 100 -0.48 -6.32 -6.57
N VAL A 101 0.15 -5.29 -7.09
CA VAL A 101 -0.48 -4.34 -8.01
C VAL A 101 -0.91 -5.04 -9.28
N ASP A 102 -2.16 -4.81 -9.70
CA ASP A 102 -2.80 -5.37 -10.90
C ASP A 102 -2.93 -6.91 -10.88
N GLN A 103 -2.78 -7.54 -9.71
CA GLN A 103 -2.88 -9.00 -9.57
C GLN A 103 -3.78 -9.32 -8.37
N GLN A 104 -5.09 -9.19 -8.57
CA GLN A 104 -6.06 -9.34 -7.47
C GLN A 104 -5.95 -10.70 -6.77
N GLU A 105 -5.68 -11.76 -7.52
CA GLU A 105 -5.53 -13.13 -6.98
C GLU A 105 -4.33 -13.28 -6.04
N ASP A 106 -3.36 -12.39 -6.14
CA ASP A 106 -2.17 -12.40 -5.28
C ASP A 106 -2.30 -11.47 -4.08
N CYS A 107 -3.42 -10.76 -3.96
CA CYS A 107 -3.65 -9.83 -2.87
C CYS A 107 -4.36 -10.50 -1.71
N SER A 108 -3.88 -10.30 -0.49
CA SER A 108 -4.60 -10.65 0.73
C SER A 108 -5.29 -9.45 1.37
N PHE A 109 -4.99 -8.25 0.91
CA PHE A 109 -5.74 -7.04 1.25
C PHE A 109 -5.76 -6.10 0.05
N ILE A 110 -6.67 -5.13 0.07
CA ILE A 110 -6.78 -4.13 -0.99
C ILE A 110 -6.68 -2.73 -0.41
N PHE A 111 -6.19 -1.79 -1.23
CA PHE A 111 -6.18 -0.39 -0.87
C PHE A 111 -7.56 0.21 -1.16
N PRO A 112 -8.25 0.73 -0.16
CA PRO A 112 -9.53 1.39 -0.36
C PRO A 112 -9.34 2.83 -0.82
N SER A 113 -10.41 3.45 -1.31
CA SER A 113 -10.51 4.90 -1.28
C SER A 113 -10.78 5.31 0.16
N TYR A 114 -10.09 6.33 0.65
CA TYR A 114 -10.25 6.72 2.04
C TYR A 114 -10.30 8.24 2.21
N LEU A 115 -10.87 8.64 3.32
CA LEU A 115 -10.77 10.01 3.82
C LEU A 115 -10.21 9.94 5.24
N LYS A 116 -9.42 10.94 5.57
CA LYS A 116 -8.77 11.02 6.89
C LYS A 116 -8.86 12.46 7.38
N HIS A 117 -9.46 12.64 8.55
CA HIS A 117 -9.51 13.93 9.23
C HIS A 117 -9.23 13.71 10.70
N ARG A 118 -8.01 14.05 11.15
CA ARG A 118 -7.53 13.77 12.51
C ARG A 118 -7.63 12.26 12.79
N ASP A 119 -8.37 11.86 13.82
CA ASP A 119 -8.54 10.45 14.18
C ASP A 119 -9.69 9.78 13.44
N LEU A 120 -10.48 10.53 12.67
CA LEU A 120 -11.58 9.97 11.91
C LEU A 120 -11.09 9.46 10.56
N VAL A 121 -11.31 8.19 10.30
CA VAL A 121 -10.95 7.57 9.02
C VAL A 121 -12.18 6.86 8.48
N GLY A 122 -12.54 7.18 7.23
CA GLY A 122 -13.55 6.45 6.47
C GLY A 122 -12.92 5.81 5.26
N ALA A 123 -13.30 4.58 4.94
CA ALA A 123 -12.74 3.86 3.81
C ALA A 123 -13.82 3.13 3.04
N PHE A 124 -13.70 3.10 1.71
CA PHE A 124 -14.68 2.50 0.82
C PHE A 124 -13.99 1.66 -0.23
N SER A 125 -14.58 0.51 -0.55
CA SER A 125 -14.11 -0.33 -1.63
C SER A 125 -15.30 -1.01 -2.30
N SER A 126 -15.22 -1.16 -3.61
CA SER A 126 -16.15 -1.95 -4.40
C SER A 126 -15.49 -3.24 -4.90
N ALA A 127 -14.37 -3.63 -4.31
CA ALA A 127 -13.54 -4.76 -4.75
C ALA A 127 -13.13 -4.63 -6.24
N GLY A 128 -12.90 -3.38 -6.69
CA GLY A 128 -12.52 -3.11 -8.07
C GLY A 128 -13.68 -3.03 -9.05
N ASN A 129 -14.93 -3.30 -8.61
CA ASN A 129 -16.08 -3.32 -9.51
C ASN A 129 -16.58 -1.93 -9.89
N SER A 130 -16.41 -0.94 -9.01
CA SER A 130 -16.86 0.42 -9.27
C SER A 130 -15.97 1.46 -8.58
N PRO A 131 -14.76 1.70 -9.10
CA PRO A 131 -13.87 2.72 -8.53
C PRO A 131 -14.47 4.12 -8.59
N VAL A 132 -15.25 4.42 -9.62
CA VAL A 132 -15.93 5.72 -9.77
C VAL A 132 -16.92 5.94 -8.63
N LEU A 133 -17.72 4.92 -8.29
CA LEU A 133 -18.68 5.03 -7.18
C LEU A 133 -17.96 5.26 -5.85
N THR A 134 -16.86 4.58 -5.62
CA THR A 134 -16.07 4.74 -4.41
C THR A 134 -15.52 6.16 -4.27
N GLN A 135 -15.00 6.72 -5.36
CA GLN A 135 -14.51 8.10 -5.39
C GLN A 135 -15.63 9.10 -5.19
N TYR A 136 -16.79 8.84 -5.78
CA TYR A 136 -17.96 9.69 -5.62
C TYR A 136 -18.42 9.76 -4.16
N LEU A 137 -18.46 8.63 -3.47
CA LEU A 137 -18.80 8.57 -2.06
C LEU A 137 -17.81 9.37 -1.21
N ASN A 138 -16.52 9.27 -1.49
CA ASN A 138 -15.51 10.08 -0.82
C ASN A 138 -15.75 11.57 -1.04
N CYS A 139 -16.02 11.99 -2.28
CA CYS A 139 -16.32 13.38 -2.60
C CYS A 139 -17.54 13.90 -1.84
N LEU A 140 -18.61 13.11 -1.76
CA LEU A 140 -19.81 13.49 -1.02
C LEU A 140 -19.52 13.74 0.47
N LEU A 141 -18.70 12.86 1.07
CA LEU A 141 -18.34 12.99 2.48
C LEU A 141 -17.47 14.20 2.75
N TYR A 142 -16.54 14.52 1.84
CA TYR A 142 -15.70 15.71 1.99
C TYR A 142 -16.47 17.01 1.80
N THR A 143 -17.50 17.00 0.96
CA THR A 143 -18.30 18.18 0.64
C THR A 143 -19.51 18.34 1.53
N SER A 144 -19.85 17.32 2.35
CA SER A 144 -20.96 17.42 3.28
C SER A 144 -20.67 18.50 4.32
N PRO A 145 -21.64 19.41 4.60
CA PRO A 145 -21.44 20.40 5.64
C PRO A 145 -21.27 19.71 6.98
N SER A 146 -20.29 20.17 7.75
CA SER A 146 -20.13 19.70 9.12
C SER A 146 -21.38 20.01 9.92
N PRO A 147 -21.88 19.07 10.68
CA PRO A 147 -22.98 19.35 11.61
C PRO A 147 -22.56 20.33 12.68
#